data_ba074432c7bdd8dd1fc9c82b328a1042
#
_entry.id   ba074432c7bdd8dd1fc9c82b328a1042
#
_cell.length_a   1.000
_cell.length_b   1.000
_cell.length_c   1.000
_cell.angle_alpha   90.00
_cell.angle_beta   90.00
_cell.angle_gamma   90.00
#
_symmetry.space_group_name_H-M   'P 1'
#
loop_
_entity.id
_entity.type
_entity.pdbx_description
1 polymer ?
#
loop_
_entity_poly.entity_id
_entity_poly.type
_entity_poly.pdbx_seq_one_letter_code
_entity_poly.pdbx_strand_id
1 'polypeptide(L)'
;ALAAATIKTAYNKMNLSFMKAFTSGIMCNILVCLAVLLAGVCQDAIGKIFACFFPIWAFVIAGYEHCVANMYYIPAGLLAKHGEAYYDAAIMAGMTPDQLDSMTVGKFFLNNLLPVTLGNIVGGVVFVALPLYLIYRNKNKAEA
;
A
#
# COMPACT_ATOMS: atom_id res chain seq x y z
N ALA A 1 9.19 -16.36 15.00
CA ALA A 1 8.07 -16.33 14.05
C ALA A 1 7.81 -14.91 13.52
N LEU A 2 7.52 -13.91 14.36
CA LEU A 2 7.16 -12.55 13.92
C LEU A 2 8.27 -11.86 13.09
N ALA A 3 9.51 -11.89 13.57
CA ALA A 3 10.64 -11.26 12.87
C ALA A 3 10.88 -11.86 11.46
N ALA A 4 10.81 -13.20 11.35
CA ALA A 4 10.93 -13.86 10.06
C ALA A 4 9.80 -13.46 9.09
N ALA A 5 8.57 -13.34 9.59
CA ALA A 5 7.43 -12.86 8.80
C ALA A 5 7.62 -11.40 8.33
N THR A 6 8.14 -10.53 9.19
CA THR A 6 8.44 -9.12 8.87
C THR A 6 9.49 -9.04 7.75
N ILE A 7 10.60 -9.77 7.87
CA ILE A 7 11.66 -9.80 6.86
C ILE A 7 11.13 -10.35 5.52
N LYS A 8 10.40 -11.47 5.57
CA LYS A 8 9.81 -12.09 4.37
C LYS A 8 8.81 -11.18 3.68
N THR A 9 7.99 -10.46 4.44
CA THR A 9 7.04 -9.48 3.89
C THR A 9 7.77 -8.35 3.17
N ALA A 10 8.80 -7.78 3.78
CA ALA A 10 9.62 -6.74 3.18
C ALA A 10 10.30 -7.23 1.88
N TYR A 11 10.89 -8.42 1.92
CA TYR A 11 11.49 -9.06 0.75
C TYR A 11 10.50 -9.20 -0.40
N ASN A 12 9.33 -9.77 -0.15
CA ASN A 12 8.30 -9.98 -1.17
C ASN A 12 7.85 -8.66 -1.80
N LYS A 13 7.66 -7.61 -0.99
CA LYS A 13 7.27 -6.29 -1.47
C LYS A 13 8.34 -5.62 -2.34
N MET A 14 9.62 -5.79 -2.02
CA MET A 14 10.73 -5.25 -2.81
C MET A 14 11.00 -6.05 -4.11
N ASN A 15 10.43 -7.24 -4.27
CA ASN A 15 10.63 -8.09 -5.44
C ASN A 15 9.40 -8.15 -6.37
N LEU A 16 8.45 -7.23 -6.22
CA LEU A 16 7.36 -7.07 -7.17
C LEU A 16 7.89 -6.52 -8.49
N SER A 17 7.30 -6.98 -9.60
CA SER A 17 7.52 -6.31 -10.88
C SER A 17 6.92 -4.90 -10.86
N PHE A 18 7.50 -3.98 -11.66
CA PHE A 18 7.00 -2.61 -11.76
C PHE A 18 5.49 -2.57 -12.02
N MET A 19 5.01 -3.30 -13.01
CA MET A 19 3.58 -3.31 -13.37
C MET A 19 2.71 -3.85 -12.24
N LYS A 20 3.14 -4.89 -11.54
CA LYS A 20 2.39 -5.44 -10.40
C LYS A 20 2.32 -4.45 -9.24
N ALA A 21 3.43 -3.79 -8.90
CA ALA A 21 3.48 -2.77 -7.87
C ALA A 21 2.61 -1.55 -8.24
N PHE A 22 2.70 -1.07 -9.48
CA PHE A 22 1.96 0.07 -10.01
C PHE A 22 0.45 -0.19 -10.06
N THR A 23 0.00 -1.27 -10.69
CA THR A 23 -1.44 -1.59 -10.81
C THR A 23 -2.07 -1.91 -9.47
N SER A 24 -1.35 -2.62 -8.60
CA SER A 24 -1.75 -2.88 -7.22
C SER A 24 -1.89 -1.58 -6.41
N GLY A 25 -1.00 -0.62 -6.65
CA GLY A 25 -1.10 0.73 -6.08
C GLY A 25 -2.34 1.49 -6.55
N ILE A 26 -2.70 1.41 -7.83
CA ILE A 26 -3.93 2.01 -8.36
C ILE A 26 -5.15 1.49 -7.60
N MET A 27 -5.31 0.17 -7.54
CA MET A 27 -6.45 -0.47 -6.88
C MET A 27 -6.52 -0.14 -5.39
N CYS A 28 -5.38 -0.09 -4.70
CA CYS A 28 -5.31 0.31 -3.31
C CYS A 28 -5.87 1.71 -3.08
N ASN A 29 -5.39 2.70 -3.85
CA ASN A 29 -5.77 4.09 -3.57
C ASN A 29 -7.20 4.43 -4.04
N ILE A 30 -7.77 3.71 -5.01
CA ILE A 30 -9.20 3.77 -5.29
C ILE A 30 -10.01 3.41 -4.04
N LEU A 31 -9.66 2.31 -3.35
CA LEU A 31 -10.37 1.89 -2.13
C LEU A 31 -10.14 2.86 -0.96
N VAL A 32 -8.93 3.41 -0.82
CA VAL A 32 -8.64 4.44 0.20
C VAL A 32 -9.47 5.70 -0.03
N CYS A 33 -9.54 6.18 -1.27
CA CYS A 33 -10.38 7.34 -1.61
C CYS A 33 -11.86 7.05 -1.41
N LEU A 34 -12.31 5.83 -1.74
CA LEU A 34 -13.69 5.40 -1.47
C LEU A 34 -14.00 5.43 0.03
N ALA A 35 -13.09 4.97 0.89
CA ALA A 35 -13.25 5.04 2.34
C ALA A 35 -13.47 6.48 2.82
N VAL A 36 -12.66 7.43 2.32
CA VAL A 36 -12.79 8.85 2.66
C VAL A 36 -14.12 9.43 2.19
N LEU A 37 -14.53 9.12 0.96
CA LEU A 37 -15.81 9.58 0.40
C LEU A 37 -17.01 9.05 1.20
N LEU A 38 -17.01 7.75 1.51
CA LEU A 38 -18.07 7.13 2.31
C LEU A 38 -18.12 7.72 3.72
N ALA A 39 -16.97 7.93 4.37
CA ALA A 39 -16.92 8.58 5.68
C ALA A 39 -17.42 10.03 5.64
N GLY A 40 -17.21 10.72 4.52
CA GLY A 40 -17.68 12.10 4.30
C GLY A 40 -19.21 12.24 4.25
N VAL A 41 -19.93 11.22 3.77
CA VAL A 41 -21.40 11.23 3.70
C VAL A 41 -22.08 10.71 4.97
N CYS A 42 -21.34 10.02 5.84
CA CYS A 42 -21.87 9.52 7.12
C CYS A 42 -22.01 10.67 8.13
N GLN A 43 -23.14 10.70 8.84
CA GLN A 43 -23.44 11.74 9.84
C GLN A 43 -23.03 11.35 11.27
N ASP A 44 -22.89 10.06 11.55
CA ASP A 44 -22.55 9.53 12.86
C ASP A 44 -21.18 8.87 12.90
N ALA A 45 -20.63 8.70 14.11
CA ALA A 45 -19.30 8.11 14.31
C ALA A 45 -19.21 6.63 13.91
N ILE A 46 -20.28 5.87 14.16
CA ILE A 46 -20.31 4.43 13.86
C ILE A 46 -20.30 4.23 12.35
N GLY A 47 -21.13 4.98 11.62
CA GLY A 47 -21.13 4.98 10.16
C GLY A 47 -19.78 5.31 9.56
N LYS A 48 -19.07 6.34 10.09
CA LYS A 48 -17.72 6.71 9.65
C LYS A 48 -16.69 5.58 9.89
N ILE A 49 -16.77 4.92 11.04
CA ILE A 49 -15.89 3.79 11.36
C ILE A 49 -16.07 2.66 10.34
N PHE A 50 -17.31 2.24 10.07
CA PHE A 50 -17.57 1.18 9.09
C PHE A 50 -17.25 1.61 7.65
N ALA A 51 -17.52 2.86 7.30
CA ALA A 51 -17.17 3.42 6.00
C ALA A 51 -15.66 3.35 5.71
N CYS A 52 -14.83 3.58 6.73
CA CYS A 52 -13.38 3.40 6.61
C CYS A 52 -12.96 1.94 6.69
N PHE A 53 -13.55 1.16 7.59
CA PHE A 53 -13.13 -0.19 7.89
C PHE A 53 -13.19 -1.11 6.66
N PHE A 54 -14.33 -1.19 5.98
CA PHE A 54 -14.51 -2.16 4.91
C PHE A 54 -13.61 -1.95 3.69
N PRO A 55 -13.46 -0.73 3.12
CA PRO A 55 -12.55 -0.55 2.00
C PRO A 55 -11.07 -0.75 2.38
N ILE A 56 -10.67 -0.34 3.59
CA ILE A 56 -9.31 -0.55 4.10
C ILE A 56 -9.05 -2.05 4.29
N TRP A 57 -9.98 -2.76 4.91
CA TRP A 57 -9.89 -4.21 5.08
C TRP A 57 -9.83 -4.95 3.74
N ALA A 58 -10.64 -4.52 2.76
CA ALA A 58 -10.65 -5.11 1.42
C ALA A 58 -9.28 -5.00 0.73
N PHE A 59 -8.63 -3.81 0.75
CA PHE A 59 -7.32 -3.67 0.11
C PHE A 59 -6.22 -4.45 0.85
N VAL A 60 -6.31 -4.58 2.18
CA VAL A 60 -5.35 -5.36 2.98
C VAL A 60 -5.46 -6.85 2.64
N ILE A 61 -6.67 -7.42 2.60
CA ILE A 61 -6.88 -8.83 2.24
C ILE A 61 -6.49 -9.11 0.80
N ALA A 62 -6.80 -8.20 -0.13
CA ALA A 62 -6.40 -8.33 -1.52
C ALA A 62 -4.88 -8.21 -1.73
N GLY A 63 -4.13 -7.81 -0.70
CA GLY A 63 -2.68 -7.62 -0.77
C GLY A 63 -2.26 -6.46 -1.67
N TYR A 64 -3.11 -5.43 -1.80
CA TYR A 64 -2.78 -4.26 -2.60
C TYR A 64 -1.70 -3.40 -1.95
N GLU A 65 -0.94 -2.69 -2.79
CA GLU A 65 0.25 -1.97 -2.36
C GLU A 65 -0.08 -0.52 -1.98
N HIS A 66 0.23 -0.16 -0.75
CA HIS A 66 0.04 1.18 -0.21
C HIS A 66 1.41 1.80 0.12
N CYS A 67 1.78 2.91 -0.53
CA CYS A 67 3.10 3.52 -0.37
C CYS A 67 3.41 3.88 1.09
N VAL A 68 2.46 4.48 1.82
CA VAL A 68 2.65 4.86 3.23
C VAL A 68 2.81 3.62 4.13
N ALA A 69 2.03 2.56 3.91
CA ALA A 69 2.19 1.31 4.65
C ALA A 69 3.54 0.65 4.35
N ASN A 70 4.02 0.72 3.11
CA ASN A 70 5.32 0.18 2.71
C ASN A 70 6.50 0.96 3.32
N MET A 71 6.32 2.25 3.64
CA MET A 71 7.29 3.04 4.42
C MET A 71 7.48 2.52 5.86
N TYR A 72 6.57 1.68 6.35
CA TYR A 72 6.75 0.97 7.60
C TYR A 72 7.26 -0.47 7.37
N TYR A 73 6.57 -1.26 6.55
CA TYR A 73 6.88 -2.68 6.38
C TYR A 73 8.28 -2.95 5.86
N ILE A 74 8.73 -2.18 4.87
CA ILE A 74 10.02 -2.45 4.24
C ILE A 74 11.20 -2.01 5.12
N PRO A 75 11.23 -0.78 5.68
CA PRO A 75 12.27 -0.41 6.64
C PRO A 75 12.30 -1.30 7.88
N ALA A 76 11.15 -1.72 8.42
CA ALA A 76 11.11 -2.64 9.54
C ALA A 76 11.80 -3.97 9.21
N GLY A 77 11.56 -4.53 8.00
CA GLY A 77 12.25 -5.74 7.55
C GLY A 77 13.75 -5.53 7.28
N LEU A 78 14.11 -4.37 6.72
CA LEU A 78 15.52 -4.00 6.50
C LEU A 78 16.29 -3.86 7.82
N LEU A 79 15.68 -3.27 8.84
CA LEU A 79 16.30 -3.16 10.17
C LEU A 79 16.36 -4.52 10.86
N ALA A 80 15.28 -5.30 10.80
CA ALA A 80 15.20 -6.61 11.44
C ALA A 80 16.29 -7.58 10.94
N LYS A 81 16.61 -7.55 9.63
CA LYS A 81 17.63 -8.46 9.08
C LYS A 81 19.03 -8.29 9.66
N HIS A 82 19.34 -7.17 10.31
CA HIS A 82 20.63 -6.91 10.92
C HIS A 82 20.77 -7.52 12.33
N GLY A 83 19.68 -7.98 12.93
CA GLY A 83 19.73 -8.70 14.20
C GLY A 83 20.02 -10.18 13.98
N GLU A 84 21.10 -10.74 14.56
CA GLU A 84 21.52 -12.12 14.37
C GLU A 84 20.37 -13.11 14.61
N ALA A 85 19.68 -13.02 15.74
CA ALA A 85 18.56 -13.90 16.08
C ALA A 85 17.39 -13.80 15.08
N TYR A 86 17.21 -12.64 14.44
CA TYR A 86 16.14 -12.42 13.46
C TYR A 86 16.55 -12.91 12.07
N TYR A 87 17.82 -12.75 11.73
CA TYR A 87 18.43 -13.31 10.54
C TYR A 87 18.32 -14.85 10.54
N ASP A 88 18.76 -15.48 11.62
CA ASP A 88 18.66 -16.94 11.79
C ASP A 88 17.21 -17.42 11.72
N ALA A 89 16.29 -16.71 12.36
CA ALA A 89 14.87 -17.04 12.27
C ALA A 89 14.32 -16.93 10.84
N ALA A 90 14.84 -16.02 10.01
CA ALA A 90 14.44 -15.90 8.60
C ALA A 90 15.00 -17.07 7.77
N ILE A 91 16.25 -17.48 8.00
CA ILE A 91 16.85 -18.67 7.37
C ILE A 91 16.08 -19.94 7.75
N MET A 92 15.77 -20.12 9.04
CA MET A 92 14.95 -21.25 9.52
C MET A 92 13.54 -21.26 8.93
N ALA A 93 13.01 -20.09 8.57
CA ALA A 93 11.73 -19.94 7.87
C ALA A 93 11.82 -20.11 6.36
N GLY A 94 12.96 -20.59 5.82
CA GLY A 94 13.18 -20.94 4.43
C GLY A 94 13.63 -19.79 3.52
N MET A 95 14.13 -18.69 4.09
CA MET A 95 14.80 -17.65 3.29
C MET A 95 16.27 -18.04 3.07
N THR A 96 16.84 -17.59 1.94
CA THR A 96 18.27 -17.82 1.64
C THR A 96 19.10 -16.57 1.99
N PRO A 97 20.42 -16.74 2.27
CA PRO A 97 21.32 -15.61 2.47
C PRO A 97 21.27 -14.61 1.31
N ASP A 98 21.28 -15.09 0.06
CA ASP A 98 21.22 -14.25 -1.14
C ASP A 98 19.96 -13.39 -1.18
N GLN A 99 18.83 -13.93 -0.73
CA GLN A 99 17.58 -13.16 -0.61
C GLN A 99 17.71 -12.03 0.40
N LEU A 100 18.30 -12.30 1.55
CA LEU A 100 18.52 -11.31 2.61
C LEU A 100 19.52 -10.23 2.18
N ASP A 101 20.59 -10.61 1.51
CA ASP A 101 21.60 -9.68 0.99
C ASP A 101 21.06 -8.80 -0.15
N SER A 102 20.15 -9.34 -0.96
CA SER A 102 19.46 -8.59 -2.01
C SER A 102 18.53 -7.49 -1.49
N MET A 103 18.17 -7.49 -0.21
CA MET A 103 17.34 -6.48 0.41
C MET A 103 18.15 -5.22 0.72
N THR A 104 18.00 -4.19 -0.11
CA THR A 104 18.73 -2.92 0.01
C THR A 104 17.79 -1.73 0.06
N VAL A 105 18.26 -0.62 0.63
CA VAL A 105 17.52 0.66 0.65
C VAL A 105 17.23 1.16 -0.77
N GLY A 106 18.18 1.01 -1.69
CA GLY A 106 17.99 1.37 -3.09
C GLY A 106 16.83 0.58 -3.74
N LYS A 107 16.76 -0.73 -3.48
CA LYS A 107 15.68 -1.59 -3.97
C LYS A 107 14.33 -1.21 -3.37
N PHE A 108 14.29 -0.80 -2.10
CA PHE A 108 13.08 -0.25 -1.48
C PHE A 108 12.53 0.94 -2.25
N PHE A 109 13.38 1.93 -2.55
CA PHE A 109 12.92 3.14 -3.25
C PHE A 109 12.54 2.86 -4.69
N LEU A 110 13.39 2.18 -5.46
CA LEU A 110 13.21 2.04 -6.91
C LEU A 110 12.20 0.95 -7.30
N ASN A 111 12.22 -0.19 -6.61
CA ASN A 111 11.39 -1.34 -7.01
C ASN A 111 10.02 -1.38 -6.31
N ASN A 112 9.87 -0.67 -5.19
CA ASN A 112 8.59 -0.65 -4.49
C ASN A 112 8.03 0.76 -4.34
N LEU A 113 8.70 1.65 -3.61
CA LEU A 113 8.12 2.94 -3.23
C LEU A 113 7.75 3.78 -4.45
N LEU A 114 8.64 3.89 -5.44
CA LEU A 114 8.40 4.67 -6.66
C LEU A 114 7.18 4.14 -7.46
N PRO A 115 7.14 2.87 -7.92
CA PRO A 115 6.01 2.38 -8.70
C PRO A 115 4.70 2.37 -7.91
N VAL A 116 4.73 2.04 -6.61
CA VAL A 116 3.53 2.06 -5.76
C VAL A 116 2.99 3.48 -5.59
N THR A 117 3.87 4.46 -5.34
CA THR A 117 3.47 5.87 -5.20
C THR A 117 2.84 6.40 -6.48
N LEU A 118 3.44 6.13 -7.64
CA LEU A 118 2.85 6.49 -8.93
C LEU A 118 1.49 5.83 -9.13
N GLY A 119 1.37 4.56 -8.79
CA GLY A 119 0.08 3.84 -8.83
C GLY A 119 -0.96 4.45 -7.90
N ASN A 120 -0.58 4.76 -6.66
CA ASN A 120 -1.48 5.40 -5.70
C ASN A 120 -1.96 6.78 -6.20
N ILE A 121 -1.06 7.61 -6.77
CA ILE A 121 -1.43 8.90 -7.36
C ILE A 121 -2.44 8.71 -8.50
N VAL A 122 -2.16 7.81 -9.44
CA VAL A 122 -3.07 7.52 -10.56
C VAL A 122 -4.41 7.01 -10.05
N GLY A 123 -4.43 6.09 -9.09
CA GLY A 123 -5.66 5.57 -8.48
C GLY A 123 -6.53 6.68 -7.87
N GLY A 124 -5.95 7.54 -7.07
CA GLY A 124 -6.68 8.63 -6.40
C GLY A 124 -7.06 9.77 -7.34
N VAL A 125 -6.12 10.23 -8.17
CA VAL A 125 -6.32 11.41 -9.01
C VAL A 125 -7.16 11.09 -10.25
N VAL A 126 -6.74 10.07 -11.04
CA VAL A 126 -7.37 9.81 -12.35
C VAL A 126 -8.69 9.07 -12.18
N PHE A 127 -8.76 8.07 -11.29
CA PHE A 127 -9.96 7.24 -11.17
C PHE A 127 -10.98 7.74 -10.14
N VAL A 128 -10.59 8.62 -9.21
CA VAL A 128 -11.52 9.14 -8.20
C VAL A 128 -11.69 10.66 -8.30
N ALA A 129 -10.62 11.44 -8.13
CA ALA A 129 -10.73 12.89 -8.05
C ALA A 129 -11.20 13.53 -9.36
N LEU A 130 -10.66 13.09 -10.50
CA LEU A 130 -11.03 13.65 -11.81
C LEU A 130 -12.51 13.38 -12.18
N PRO A 131 -13.06 12.16 -12.07
CA PRO A 131 -14.49 11.93 -12.32
C PRO A 131 -15.38 12.77 -11.38
N LEU A 132 -15.07 12.84 -10.09
CA LEU A 132 -15.82 13.68 -9.15
C LEU A 132 -15.77 15.15 -9.55
N TYR A 133 -14.59 15.67 -9.87
CA TYR A 133 -14.43 17.05 -10.31
C TYR A 133 -15.30 17.35 -11.54
N LEU A 134 -15.32 16.48 -12.54
CA LEU A 134 -16.13 16.66 -13.75
C LEU A 134 -17.63 16.65 -13.46
N ILE A 135 -18.08 15.76 -12.56
CA ILE A 135 -19.49 15.70 -12.13
C ILE A 135 -19.91 17.00 -11.45
N TYR A 136 -19.15 17.44 -10.44
CA TYR A 136 -19.46 18.64 -9.67
C TYR A 136 -19.35 19.92 -10.51
N ARG A 137 -18.35 20.01 -11.38
CA ARG A 137 -18.20 21.14 -12.29
C ARG A 137 -19.40 21.31 -13.22
N ASN A 138 -19.92 20.21 -13.77
CA ASN A 138 -21.07 20.24 -14.68
C ASN A 138 -22.36 20.60 -13.93
N LYS A 139 -22.54 20.13 -12.70
CA LYS A 139 -23.67 20.50 -11.86
C LYS A 139 -23.72 22.02 -11.59
N ASN A 140 -22.60 22.60 -11.16
CA ASN A 140 -22.51 24.05 -10.89
C ASN A 140 -22.77 24.91 -12.15
N LYS A 141 -22.46 24.41 -13.35
CA LYS A 141 -22.78 25.11 -14.61
C LYS A 141 -24.25 25.02 -15.02
N ALA A 142 -24.96 23.98 -14.56
CA ALA A 142 -26.38 23.82 -14.85
C ALA A 142 -27.27 24.63 -13.88
N GLU A 143 -26.73 25.02 -12.72
CA GLU A 143 -27.42 25.80 -11.69
C GLU A 143 -27.12 27.32 -11.80
N ALA A 144 -26.21 27.73 -12.68
CA ALA A 144 -25.83 29.13 -12.94
C ALA A 144 -26.52 29.65 -14.21
#